data_de5a99994e3dc46cb087d42402813d95
#
_entry.id   de5a99994e3dc46cb087d42402813d95
#
_cell.length_a   1.000
_cell.length_b   1.000
_cell.length_c   1.000
_cell.angle_alpha   90.00
_cell.angle_beta   90.00
_cell.angle_gamma   90.00
#
_symmetry.space_group_name_H-M   'P 1'
#
loop_
_entity.id
_entity.type
_entity.pdbx_description
1 polymer ?
#
loop_
_entity_poly.entity_id
_entity_poly.type
_entity_poly.pdbx_seq_one_letter_code
_entity_poly.pdbx_strand_id
1 'polypeptide(L)'
;WNFDTFNQKADRIYRMAHRSPDVYMEKNEYASSPAPLAPALLRDFPEITRATALTMDENARLRAGDVYSTESGLLADEHLFSIFSFPMYAGNPETALIEPNAIVLTTSLSRKLFGDDDPMGQIVDVQGWTSGSYSVTGVIEDVPDNAHFTFDFVTSLVSEPEYRRNLENNEWRDSNWFTYFVLQDGVNITQLERRMAAFDTKYMGHLEPEDRMQFFAQSLTSIHLRSDLNFELSANGDIRIVLFLSSIALAILLLACINYMNLAIVRSMKRAREVGIR
;
A
#
# COMPACT_ATOMS: atom_id res chain seq x y z
N TRP A 1 -12.72 0.77 -9.86
CA TRP A 1 -11.44 1.42 -10.12
C TRP A 1 -11.06 2.43 -9.03
N ASN A 2 -11.38 2.12 -7.76
CA ASN A 2 -11.38 3.07 -6.66
C ASN A 2 -10.36 2.66 -5.57
N PHE A 3 -9.26 1.98 -5.98
CA PHE A 3 -8.22 1.63 -5.02
C PHE A 3 -7.54 2.88 -4.48
N ASP A 4 -7.31 2.89 -3.15
CA ASP A 4 -6.61 3.93 -2.39
C ASP A 4 -7.20 5.34 -2.44
N THR A 5 -8.35 5.54 -3.12
CA THR A 5 -8.98 6.86 -3.24
C THR A 5 -9.63 7.35 -1.95
N PHE A 6 -9.74 6.50 -0.92
CA PHE A 6 -10.15 6.90 0.44
C PHE A 6 -9.11 7.79 1.12
N ASN A 7 -7.85 7.73 0.67
CA ASN A 7 -6.80 8.61 1.19
C ASN A 7 -7.02 10.04 0.73
N GLN A 8 -7.10 11.00 1.66
CA GLN A 8 -7.34 12.42 1.37
C GLN A 8 -6.32 13.04 0.41
N LYS A 9 -5.10 12.48 0.36
CA LYS A 9 -3.97 12.95 -0.47
C LYS A 9 -3.62 11.94 -1.58
N ALA A 10 -4.55 11.06 -1.98
CA ALA A 10 -4.29 9.95 -2.90
C ALA A 10 -3.63 10.37 -4.22
N ASP A 11 -3.96 11.56 -4.72
CA ASP A 11 -3.42 12.17 -5.93
C ASP A 11 -1.97 12.67 -5.78
N ARG A 12 -1.49 12.83 -4.55
CA ARG A 12 -0.16 13.35 -4.20
C ARG A 12 0.72 12.33 -3.46
N ILE A 13 0.20 11.15 -3.16
CA ILE A 13 0.97 10.06 -2.58
C ILE A 13 1.62 9.26 -3.69
N TYR A 14 2.90 8.99 -3.52
CA TYR A 14 3.69 8.17 -4.43
C TYR A 14 4.48 7.13 -3.65
N ARG A 15 4.66 5.97 -4.26
CA ARG A 15 5.65 4.97 -3.83
C ARG A 15 6.96 5.21 -4.59
N MET A 16 8.09 5.07 -3.90
CA MET A 16 9.38 4.99 -4.55
C MET A 16 9.71 3.53 -4.86
N ALA A 17 9.94 3.23 -6.10
CA ALA A 17 10.38 1.94 -6.61
C ALA A 17 11.77 2.09 -7.26
N HIS A 18 12.44 0.99 -7.59
CA HIS A 18 13.74 1.07 -8.22
C HIS A 18 13.95 0.05 -9.35
N ARG A 19 14.87 0.37 -10.24
CA ARG A 19 15.49 -0.56 -11.20
C ARG A 19 16.85 -0.96 -10.67
N SER A 20 17.12 -2.27 -10.65
CA SER A 20 18.46 -2.79 -10.40
C SER A 20 19.11 -3.23 -11.70
N PRO A 21 20.40 -2.95 -11.95
CA PRO A 21 21.13 -3.51 -13.07
C PRO A 21 21.31 -5.03 -12.95
N ASP A 22 21.23 -5.56 -11.74
CA ASP A 22 21.36 -6.98 -11.46
C ASP A 22 20.01 -7.69 -11.66
N VAL A 23 19.99 -8.64 -12.59
CA VAL A 23 18.78 -9.35 -13.02
C VAL A 23 18.76 -10.74 -12.37
N TYR A 24 18.45 -10.81 -11.07
CA TYR A 24 18.19 -12.11 -10.41
C TYR A 24 16.78 -12.63 -10.68
N MET A 25 15.87 -11.76 -11.13
CA MET A 25 14.48 -12.06 -11.42
C MET A 25 14.17 -11.83 -12.91
N GLU A 26 13.00 -12.27 -13.34
CA GLU A 26 12.52 -12.07 -14.71
C GLU A 26 12.45 -10.58 -15.11
N LYS A 27 12.23 -9.71 -14.11
CA LYS A 27 12.18 -8.24 -14.26
C LYS A 27 13.27 -7.61 -13.40
N ASN A 28 13.74 -6.45 -13.81
CA ASN A 28 14.73 -5.66 -13.10
C ASN A 28 14.12 -4.50 -12.30
N GLU A 29 12.80 -4.48 -12.13
CA GLU A 29 12.06 -3.44 -11.40
C GLU A 29 11.49 -4.02 -10.11
N TYR A 30 11.65 -3.27 -9.01
CA TYR A 30 11.34 -3.70 -7.65
C TYR A 30 10.52 -2.63 -6.93
N ALA A 31 9.50 -3.08 -6.18
CA ALA A 31 8.66 -2.20 -5.37
C ALA A 31 9.32 -1.78 -4.06
N SER A 32 10.30 -2.54 -3.60
CA SER A 32 11.03 -2.31 -2.37
C SER A 32 12.06 -1.17 -2.49
N SER A 33 12.63 -0.76 -1.36
CA SER A 33 13.58 0.35 -1.27
C SER A 33 14.50 0.20 -0.06
N PRO A 34 15.68 0.89 -0.03
CA PRO A 34 16.57 0.89 1.13
C PRO A 34 16.03 1.73 2.30
N ALA A 35 16.37 1.34 3.53
CA ALA A 35 15.96 2.04 4.74
C ALA A 35 16.30 3.55 4.75
N PRO A 36 17.50 4.01 4.30
CA PRO A 36 17.83 5.44 4.29
C PRO A 36 17.04 6.30 3.31
N LEU A 37 16.24 5.70 2.41
CA LEU A 37 15.58 6.43 1.32
C LEU A 37 14.57 7.46 1.82
N ALA A 38 13.66 7.09 2.74
CA ALA A 38 12.64 8.02 3.25
C ALA A 38 13.25 9.30 3.87
N PRO A 39 14.20 9.22 4.82
CA PRO A 39 14.85 10.43 5.36
C PRO A 39 15.71 11.18 4.32
N ALA A 40 16.30 10.49 3.35
CA ALA A 40 17.06 11.14 2.28
C ALA A 40 16.16 11.95 1.34
N LEU A 41 14.97 11.44 1.02
CA LEU A 41 13.97 12.16 0.21
C LEU A 41 13.54 13.46 0.90
N LEU A 42 13.23 13.41 2.19
CA LEU A 42 12.84 14.61 2.97
C LEU A 42 13.94 15.66 3.02
N ARG A 43 15.22 15.22 3.06
CA ARG A 43 16.37 16.11 3.11
C ARG A 43 16.65 16.83 1.80
N ASP A 44 16.51 16.12 0.67
CA ASP A 44 16.99 16.59 -0.63
C ASP A 44 15.88 17.17 -1.52
N PHE A 45 14.62 16.89 -1.21
CA PHE A 45 13.46 17.34 -1.98
C PHE A 45 12.48 18.13 -1.11
N PRO A 46 12.64 19.45 -1.01
CA PRO A 46 11.77 20.30 -0.18
C PRO A 46 10.30 20.27 -0.59
N GLU A 47 10.01 19.83 -1.81
CA GLU A 47 8.64 19.60 -2.30
C GLU A 47 7.99 18.31 -1.74
N ILE A 48 8.74 17.44 -1.08
CA ILE A 48 8.20 16.29 -0.34
C ILE A 48 7.87 16.75 1.08
N THR A 49 6.60 16.68 1.45
CA THR A 49 6.13 17.15 2.75
C THR A 49 6.21 16.08 3.84
N ARG A 50 6.09 14.82 3.48
CA ARG A 50 6.19 13.64 4.36
C ARG A 50 6.73 12.47 3.56
N ALA A 51 7.45 11.59 4.24
CA ALA A 51 7.86 10.29 3.71
C ALA A 51 7.79 9.27 4.85
N THR A 52 7.45 8.02 4.55
CA THR A 52 7.38 6.89 5.47
C THR A 52 8.08 5.69 4.89
N ALA A 53 8.73 4.93 5.75
CA ALA A 53 9.20 3.58 5.45
C ALA A 53 8.29 2.57 6.12
N LEU A 54 8.00 1.48 5.44
CA LEU A 54 7.18 0.39 5.98
C LEU A 54 7.57 -0.96 5.37
N THR A 55 7.13 -2.06 6.01
CA THR A 55 7.21 -3.42 5.46
C THR A 55 6.12 -4.30 6.08
N MET A 56 5.82 -5.46 5.46
CA MET A 56 4.80 -6.39 5.96
C MET A 56 5.42 -7.44 6.88
N ASP A 57 4.67 -7.87 7.89
CA ASP A 57 4.92 -9.06 8.71
C ASP A 57 3.72 -10.02 8.54
N GLU A 58 3.77 -10.80 7.48
CA GLU A 58 2.71 -11.75 7.19
C GLU A 58 2.74 -12.93 8.17
N ASN A 59 1.55 -13.35 8.64
CA ASN A 59 1.37 -14.48 9.53
C ASN A 59 2.07 -14.36 10.91
N ALA A 60 2.16 -13.13 11.44
CA ALA A 60 2.63 -12.92 12.80
C ALA A 60 1.66 -13.51 13.82
N ARG A 61 2.20 -14.16 14.86
CA ARG A 61 1.41 -14.68 15.96
C ARG A 61 1.34 -13.64 17.08
N LEU A 62 0.12 -13.31 17.46
CA LEU A 62 -0.15 -12.37 18.55
C LEU A 62 -0.72 -13.13 19.75
N ARG A 63 -0.36 -12.64 20.94
CA ARG A 63 -0.90 -13.13 22.21
C ARG A 63 -1.22 -11.94 23.13
N ALA A 64 -2.45 -11.92 23.65
CA ALA A 64 -2.88 -11.03 24.72
C ALA A 64 -3.49 -11.86 25.84
N GLY A 65 -2.80 -11.96 26.98
CA GLY A 65 -3.19 -12.89 28.04
C GLY A 65 -3.25 -14.34 27.56
N ASP A 66 -4.45 -14.95 27.60
CA ASP A 66 -4.70 -16.32 27.12
C ASP A 66 -5.24 -16.39 25.70
N VAL A 67 -5.45 -15.24 25.03
CA VAL A 67 -5.96 -15.17 23.65
C VAL A 67 -4.79 -15.18 22.67
N TYR A 68 -4.90 -16.03 21.64
CA TYR A 68 -3.91 -16.18 20.56
C TYR A 68 -4.57 -15.89 19.22
N SER A 69 -3.85 -15.26 18.32
CA SER A 69 -4.27 -15.02 16.95
C SER A 69 -3.09 -15.03 15.99
N THR A 70 -3.34 -15.34 14.71
CA THR A 70 -2.36 -15.19 13.63
C THR A 70 -2.92 -14.18 12.64
N GLU A 71 -2.22 -13.09 12.44
CA GLU A 71 -2.69 -11.92 11.71
C GLU A 71 -1.59 -11.37 10.79
N SER A 72 -1.99 -10.54 9.84
CA SER A 72 -1.06 -9.79 9.00
C SER A 72 -0.73 -8.46 9.65
N GLY A 73 0.55 -8.21 9.85
CA GLY A 73 1.08 -6.99 10.44
C GLY A 73 1.76 -6.09 9.43
N LEU A 74 1.82 -4.81 9.78
CA LEU A 74 2.64 -3.81 9.12
C LEU A 74 3.67 -3.29 10.13
N LEU A 75 4.91 -3.11 9.70
CA LEU A 75 5.91 -2.33 10.43
C LEU A 75 6.00 -0.97 9.74
N ALA A 76 5.85 0.11 10.46
CA ALA A 76 5.92 1.44 9.87
C ALA A 76 6.52 2.46 10.84
N ASP A 77 7.09 3.54 10.29
CA ASP A 77 7.54 4.68 11.07
C ASP A 77 6.39 5.60 11.49
N GLU A 78 6.68 6.64 12.28
CA GLU A 78 5.72 7.59 12.84
C GLU A 78 4.94 8.38 11.78
N HIS A 79 5.36 8.36 10.52
CA HIS A 79 4.73 9.14 9.45
C HIS A 79 3.60 8.40 8.73
N LEU A 80 3.39 7.11 8.99
CA LEU A 80 2.36 6.29 8.34
C LEU A 80 0.99 6.98 8.34
N PHE A 81 0.48 7.33 9.53
CA PHE A 81 -0.86 7.92 9.69
C PHE A 81 -0.96 9.38 9.23
N SER A 82 0.17 10.05 9.00
CA SER A 82 0.18 11.39 8.40
C SER A 82 0.11 11.35 6.86
N ILE A 83 0.42 10.21 6.26
CA ILE A 83 0.40 9.95 4.82
C ILE A 83 -0.90 9.26 4.44
N PHE A 84 -1.22 8.14 5.08
CA PHE A 84 -2.43 7.35 4.81
C PHE A 84 -3.56 7.72 5.75
N SER A 85 -4.77 7.84 5.19
CA SER A 85 -5.97 8.26 5.91
C SER A 85 -6.68 7.07 6.57
N PHE A 86 -6.02 6.41 7.52
CA PHE A 86 -6.64 5.39 8.36
C PHE A 86 -7.25 6.06 9.60
N PRO A 87 -8.59 6.09 9.75
CA PRO A 87 -9.23 6.77 10.89
C PRO A 87 -8.83 6.12 12.21
N MET A 88 -8.29 6.91 13.14
CA MET A 88 -7.91 6.44 14.48
C MET A 88 -9.07 6.62 15.44
N TYR A 89 -9.53 5.50 16.03
CA TYR A 89 -10.61 5.46 16.99
C TYR A 89 -10.13 5.82 18.40
N ALA A 90 -8.94 5.34 18.79
CA ALA A 90 -8.28 5.65 20.06
C ALA A 90 -6.78 5.88 19.83
N GLY A 91 -6.16 6.74 20.62
CA GLY A 91 -4.75 7.13 20.47
C GLY A 91 -4.58 8.43 19.69
N ASN A 92 -3.32 8.74 19.34
CA ASN A 92 -2.99 9.93 18.56
C ASN A 92 -2.16 9.52 17.33
N PRO A 93 -2.63 9.78 16.09
CA PRO A 93 -1.95 9.37 14.87
C PRO A 93 -0.55 9.97 14.70
N GLU A 94 -0.24 11.11 15.35
CA GLU A 94 1.08 11.74 15.27
C GLU A 94 2.11 11.09 16.20
N THR A 95 1.67 10.32 17.20
CA THR A 95 2.58 9.79 18.24
C THR A 95 2.48 8.28 18.43
N ALA A 96 1.50 7.62 17.81
CA ALA A 96 1.21 6.22 18.07
C ALA A 96 2.37 5.25 17.73
N LEU A 97 3.26 5.63 16.80
CA LEU A 97 4.38 4.79 16.36
C LEU A 97 5.76 5.40 16.66
N ILE A 98 5.86 6.47 17.45
CA ILE A 98 7.14 7.11 17.79
C ILE A 98 8.00 6.20 18.68
N GLU A 99 7.39 5.67 19.74
CA GLU A 99 8.12 4.89 20.72
C GLU A 99 8.39 3.46 20.22
N PRO A 100 9.55 2.90 20.54
CA PRO A 100 9.79 1.48 20.28
C PRO A 100 8.79 0.60 21.06
N ASN A 101 8.49 -0.57 20.50
CA ASN A 101 7.51 -1.51 21.04
C ASN A 101 6.08 -0.93 21.16
N ALA A 102 5.73 0.03 20.31
CA ALA A 102 4.36 0.49 20.14
C ALA A 102 3.63 -0.39 19.11
N ILE A 103 2.36 -0.69 19.38
CA ILE A 103 1.47 -1.40 18.46
C ILE A 103 0.13 -0.68 18.35
N VAL A 104 -0.34 -0.51 17.11
CA VAL A 104 -1.67 -0.01 16.79
C VAL A 104 -2.48 -1.18 16.22
N LEU A 105 -3.69 -1.40 16.71
CA LEU A 105 -4.57 -2.49 16.31
C LEU A 105 -5.71 -1.96 15.44
N THR A 106 -6.24 -2.80 14.54
CA THR A 106 -7.55 -2.55 13.95
C THR A 106 -8.67 -2.79 14.96
N THR A 107 -9.86 -2.21 14.72
CA THR A 107 -11.02 -2.42 15.61
C THR A 107 -11.42 -3.89 15.70
N SER A 108 -11.35 -4.63 14.61
CA SER A 108 -11.64 -6.07 14.59
C SER A 108 -10.63 -6.87 15.41
N LEU A 109 -9.34 -6.59 15.27
CA LEU A 109 -8.30 -7.28 16.03
C LEU A 109 -8.34 -6.90 17.51
N SER A 110 -8.54 -5.63 17.83
CA SER A 110 -8.69 -5.16 19.20
C SER A 110 -9.81 -5.90 19.93
N ARG A 111 -10.99 -6.02 19.29
CA ARG A 111 -12.12 -6.77 19.85
C ARG A 111 -11.83 -8.27 19.99
N LYS A 112 -11.08 -8.85 19.05
CA LYS A 112 -10.69 -10.26 19.09
C LYS A 112 -9.76 -10.57 20.24
N LEU A 113 -8.81 -9.68 20.57
CA LEU A 113 -7.82 -9.88 21.63
C LEU A 113 -8.33 -9.51 23.01
N PHE A 114 -9.14 -8.46 23.13
CA PHE A 114 -9.53 -7.84 24.40
C PHE A 114 -11.04 -7.84 24.68
N GLY A 115 -11.87 -8.26 23.69
CA GLY A 115 -13.33 -8.21 23.85
C GLY A 115 -13.82 -6.77 23.95
N ASP A 116 -14.53 -6.48 25.07
CA ASP A 116 -15.06 -5.16 25.37
C ASP A 116 -14.14 -4.35 26.35
N ASP A 117 -13.01 -4.92 26.75
CA ASP A 117 -12.04 -4.24 27.60
C ASP A 117 -11.27 -3.15 26.83
N ASP A 118 -10.84 -2.11 27.53
CA ASP A 118 -10.02 -1.04 26.96
C ASP A 118 -8.65 -1.61 26.54
N PRO A 119 -8.30 -1.59 25.25
CA PRO A 119 -7.02 -2.11 24.77
C PRO A 119 -5.84 -1.17 25.05
N MET A 120 -6.09 0.12 25.32
CA MET A 120 -5.02 1.13 25.41
C MET A 120 -4.07 0.84 26.59
N GLY A 121 -2.75 0.78 26.27
CA GLY A 121 -1.69 0.46 27.22
C GLY A 121 -1.57 -1.03 27.57
N GLN A 122 -2.47 -1.89 27.09
CA GLN A 122 -2.36 -3.35 27.24
C GLN A 122 -1.17 -3.89 26.46
N ILE A 123 -0.68 -5.06 26.88
CA ILE A 123 0.49 -5.71 26.25
C ILE A 123 0.02 -6.79 25.30
N VAL A 124 0.61 -6.77 24.10
CA VAL A 124 0.49 -7.81 23.08
C VAL A 124 1.88 -8.37 22.80
N ASP A 125 2.06 -9.67 23.00
CA ASP A 125 3.26 -10.38 22.58
C ASP A 125 3.14 -10.72 21.10
N VAL A 126 4.11 -10.30 20.29
CA VAL A 126 4.19 -10.56 18.85
C VAL A 126 5.32 -11.53 18.57
N GLN A 127 5.07 -12.54 17.75
CA GLN A 127 6.04 -13.49 17.21
C GLN A 127 5.91 -13.51 15.69
N GLY A 128 6.81 -12.86 15.03
CA GLY A 128 6.87 -12.70 13.57
C GLY A 128 8.25 -12.26 13.14
N TRP A 129 8.33 -11.44 12.15
CA TRP A 129 9.59 -10.80 11.76
C TRP A 129 10.17 -10.01 12.93
N THR A 130 9.34 -9.18 13.59
CA THR A 130 9.72 -8.60 14.89
C THR A 130 9.07 -9.39 16.01
N SER A 131 9.87 -9.89 16.93
CA SER A 131 9.37 -10.60 18.11
C SER A 131 9.59 -9.78 19.36
N GLY A 132 8.55 -9.64 20.20
CA GLY A 132 8.63 -8.87 21.44
C GLY A 132 7.29 -8.59 22.07
N SER A 133 7.30 -7.91 23.21
CA SER A 133 6.11 -7.42 23.89
C SER A 133 5.88 -5.96 23.53
N TYR A 134 4.72 -5.66 23.01
CA TYR A 134 4.32 -4.34 22.50
C TYR A 134 3.19 -3.77 23.35
N SER A 135 3.23 -2.47 23.60
CA SER A 135 2.15 -1.75 24.25
C SER A 135 1.18 -1.17 23.21
N VAL A 136 -0.13 -1.36 23.40
CA VAL A 136 -1.14 -0.78 22.53
C VAL A 136 -1.18 0.73 22.68
N THR A 137 -0.87 1.45 21.62
CA THR A 137 -0.78 2.92 21.56
C THR A 137 -1.89 3.54 20.74
N GLY A 138 -2.67 2.72 20.03
CA GLY A 138 -3.80 3.20 19.24
C GLY A 138 -4.68 2.09 18.71
N VAL A 139 -5.89 2.48 18.33
CA VAL A 139 -6.85 1.63 17.61
C VAL A 139 -7.36 2.40 16.41
N ILE A 140 -7.28 1.79 15.22
CA ILE A 140 -7.77 2.36 13.96
C ILE A 140 -8.99 1.59 13.47
N GLU A 141 -9.79 2.19 12.60
CA GLU A 141 -10.79 1.45 11.83
C GLU A 141 -10.13 0.35 10.99
N ASP A 142 -10.88 -0.70 10.67
CA ASP A 142 -10.39 -1.78 9.79
C ASP A 142 -9.99 -1.20 8.43
N VAL A 143 -8.89 -1.73 7.87
CA VAL A 143 -8.38 -1.27 6.59
C VAL A 143 -9.41 -1.57 5.50
N PRO A 144 -9.78 -0.59 4.65
CA PRO A 144 -10.76 -0.81 3.59
C PRO A 144 -10.29 -1.85 2.55
N ASP A 145 -11.20 -2.66 2.03
CA ASP A 145 -10.93 -3.69 0.99
C ASP A 145 -10.37 -3.10 -0.32
N ASN A 146 -10.52 -1.80 -0.54
CA ASN A 146 -9.99 -1.09 -1.70
C ASN A 146 -8.65 -0.38 -1.42
N ALA A 147 -7.93 -0.78 -0.40
CA ALA A 147 -6.52 -0.45 -0.21
C ALA A 147 -5.63 -1.42 -1.00
N HIS A 148 -4.47 -0.95 -1.48
CA HIS A 148 -3.52 -1.82 -2.20
C HIS A 148 -2.69 -2.70 -1.26
N PHE A 149 -2.74 -2.47 0.05
CA PHE A 149 -2.25 -3.38 1.09
C PHE A 149 -3.21 -3.36 2.29
N THR A 150 -3.31 -4.50 2.96
CA THR A 150 -4.17 -4.66 4.15
C THR A 150 -3.36 -5.23 5.31
N PHE A 151 -3.75 -4.86 6.51
CA PHE A 151 -3.11 -5.32 7.74
C PHE A 151 -4.12 -5.29 8.90
N ASP A 152 -3.85 -6.07 9.94
CA ASP A 152 -4.66 -6.13 11.16
C ASP A 152 -4.02 -5.35 12.31
N PHE A 153 -2.71 -5.13 12.26
CA PHE A 153 -1.98 -4.33 13.23
C PHE A 153 -0.77 -3.64 12.59
N VAL A 154 -0.28 -2.60 13.26
CA VAL A 154 0.96 -1.92 12.90
C VAL A 154 1.88 -1.86 14.10
N THR A 155 3.13 -2.30 13.94
CA THR A 155 4.18 -2.09 14.94
C THR A 155 5.12 -0.97 14.53
N SER A 156 5.69 -0.29 15.53
CA SER A 156 6.68 0.77 15.31
C SER A 156 7.95 0.21 14.66
N LEU A 157 8.31 0.73 13.48
CA LEU A 157 9.46 0.29 12.70
C LEU A 157 10.80 0.51 13.41
N VAL A 158 10.87 1.50 14.33
CA VAL A 158 12.07 1.71 15.16
C VAL A 158 12.33 0.57 16.15
N SER A 159 11.38 -0.36 16.33
CA SER A 159 11.59 -1.59 17.10
C SER A 159 12.43 -2.62 16.33
N GLU A 160 12.48 -2.53 14.99
CA GLU A 160 13.18 -3.49 14.15
C GLU A 160 14.69 -3.23 14.14
N PRO A 161 15.51 -4.16 14.69
CA PRO A 161 16.95 -3.94 14.80
C PRO A 161 17.67 -3.81 13.45
N GLU A 162 17.20 -4.52 12.42
CA GLU A 162 17.77 -4.47 11.08
C GLU A 162 17.53 -3.11 10.43
N TYR A 163 16.31 -2.57 10.53
CA TYR A 163 15.99 -1.23 10.04
C TYR A 163 16.88 -0.16 10.67
N ARG A 164 16.99 -0.16 12.00
CA ARG A 164 17.85 0.77 12.73
C ARG A 164 19.31 0.68 12.29
N ARG A 165 19.84 -0.54 12.22
CA ARG A 165 21.22 -0.78 11.77
C ARG A 165 21.44 -0.27 10.34
N ASN A 166 20.49 -0.50 9.43
CA ASN A 166 20.59 -0.05 8.04
C ASN A 166 20.51 1.48 7.93
N LEU A 167 19.71 2.13 8.78
CA LEU A 167 19.70 3.60 8.89
C LEU A 167 21.01 4.15 9.43
N GLU A 168 21.51 3.61 10.54
CA GLU A 168 22.75 4.05 11.21
C GLU A 168 23.98 3.88 10.31
N ASN A 169 24.04 2.77 9.57
CA ASN A 169 25.13 2.46 8.63
C ASN A 169 24.96 3.14 7.28
N ASN A 170 23.85 3.85 7.04
CA ASN A 170 23.48 4.42 5.74
C ASN A 170 23.58 3.37 4.60
N GLU A 171 22.94 2.19 4.83
CA GLU A 171 23.03 1.03 3.94
C GLU A 171 22.06 1.16 2.77
N TRP A 172 22.62 1.30 1.55
CA TRP A 172 21.85 1.50 0.32
C TRP A 172 21.73 0.26 -0.55
N ARG A 173 22.42 -0.85 -0.23
CA ARG A 173 22.35 -2.10 -0.99
C ARG A 173 21.12 -2.95 -0.60
N ASP A 174 20.72 -2.84 0.67
CA ASP A 174 19.62 -3.64 1.22
C ASP A 174 18.28 -2.93 1.00
N SER A 175 17.39 -3.57 0.24
CA SER A 175 16.10 -2.99 -0.18
C SER A 175 14.91 -3.81 0.34
N ASN A 176 14.82 -4.01 1.66
CA ASN A 176 13.76 -4.80 2.31
C ASN A 176 12.55 -3.95 2.76
N TRP A 177 12.53 -2.66 2.45
CA TRP A 177 11.52 -1.71 2.91
C TRP A 177 10.76 -1.11 1.74
N PHE A 178 9.66 -0.44 2.02
CA PHE A 178 8.86 0.28 1.03
C PHE A 178 8.76 1.73 1.45
N THR A 179 9.07 2.63 0.55
CA THR A 179 9.04 4.07 0.83
C THR A 179 7.87 4.72 0.11
N TYR A 180 7.01 5.38 0.88
CA TYR A 180 5.94 6.24 0.36
C TYR A 180 6.21 7.69 0.75
N PHE A 181 5.78 8.61 -0.09
CA PHE A 181 5.94 10.04 0.17
C PHE A 181 4.77 10.86 -0.36
N VAL A 182 4.61 12.07 0.19
CA VAL A 182 3.57 13.03 -0.20
C VAL A 182 4.23 14.24 -0.82
N LEU A 183 3.83 14.59 -2.03
CA LEU A 183 4.21 15.85 -2.66
C LEU A 183 3.41 17.03 -2.09
N GLN A 184 4.03 18.20 -2.07
CA GLN A 184 3.35 19.46 -1.82
C GLN A 184 2.27 19.70 -2.87
N ASP A 185 1.21 20.39 -2.48
CA ASP A 185 0.12 20.72 -3.37
C ASP A 185 0.59 21.54 -4.59
N GLY A 186 0.08 21.19 -5.77
CA GLY A 186 0.43 21.85 -7.02
C GLY A 186 1.79 21.50 -7.62
N VAL A 187 2.58 20.64 -6.97
CA VAL A 187 3.88 20.18 -7.50
C VAL A 187 3.69 19.02 -8.46
N ASN A 188 4.36 19.10 -9.63
CA ASN A 188 4.37 18.01 -10.60
C ASN A 188 5.52 17.05 -10.32
N ILE A 189 5.21 15.75 -10.23
CA ILE A 189 6.18 14.67 -10.00
C ILE A 189 7.35 14.68 -11.00
N THR A 190 7.11 15.11 -12.24
CA THR A 190 8.14 15.17 -13.29
C THR A 190 9.32 16.09 -12.91
N GLN A 191 9.10 17.08 -12.04
CA GLN A 191 10.18 17.94 -11.57
C GLN A 191 11.11 17.18 -10.62
N LEU A 192 10.56 16.32 -9.77
CA LEU A 192 11.31 15.44 -8.90
C LEU A 192 12.07 14.38 -9.73
N GLU A 193 11.40 13.73 -10.66
CA GLU A 193 11.98 12.67 -11.50
C GLU A 193 13.21 13.16 -12.30
N ARG A 194 13.22 14.39 -12.77
CA ARG A 194 14.38 14.98 -13.46
C ARG A 194 15.64 15.08 -12.59
N ARG A 195 15.47 15.09 -11.28
CA ARG A 195 16.58 15.19 -10.31
C ARG A 195 16.99 13.83 -9.73
N MET A 196 16.21 12.77 -9.99
CA MET A 196 16.47 11.45 -9.43
C MET A 196 17.84 10.91 -9.82
N ALA A 197 18.28 11.06 -11.06
CA ALA A 197 19.61 10.58 -11.49
C ALA A 197 20.77 11.24 -10.70
N ALA A 198 20.63 12.51 -10.32
CA ALA A 198 21.61 13.18 -9.47
C ALA A 198 21.53 12.69 -8.01
N PHE A 199 20.32 12.41 -7.53
CA PHE A 199 20.07 11.81 -6.22
C PHE A 199 20.68 10.40 -6.14
N ASP A 200 20.43 9.54 -7.13
CA ASP A 200 21.00 8.19 -7.22
C ASP A 200 22.53 8.23 -7.19
N THR A 201 23.14 9.14 -7.97
CA THR A 201 24.57 9.32 -8.00
C THR A 201 25.13 9.82 -6.65
N LYS A 202 24.41 10.72 -5.97
CA LYS A 202 24.82 11.26 -4.67
C LYS A 202 24.93 10.16 -3.60
N TYR A 203 23.97 9.26 -3.56
CA TYR A 203 23.87 8.24 -2.50
C TYR A 203 24.52 6.91 -2.85
N MET A 204 24.53 6.54 -4.12
CA MET A 204 25.03 5.24 -4.58
C MET A 204 26.19 5.32 -5.56
N GLY A 205 26.67 6.53 -5.91
CA GLY A 205 27.79 6.69 -6.85
C GLY A 205 29.10 6.06 -6.41
N HIS A 206 29.26 5.80 -5.10
CA HIS A 206 30.42 5.11 -4.52
C HIS A 206 30.30 3.57 -4.57
N LEU A 207 29.10 3.02 -4.85
CA LEU A 207 28.88 1.59 -4.96
C LEU A 207 29.35 1.07 -6.34
N GLU A 208 29.54 -0.24 -6.44
CA GLU A 208 29.81 -0.88 -7.72
C GLU A 208 28.62 -0.71 -8.66
N PRO A 209 28.81 -0.68 -9.99
CA PRO A 209 27.71 -0.43 -10.94
C PRO A 209 26.54 -1.41 -10.83
N GLU A 210 26.79 -2.68 -10.46
CA GLU A 210 25.79 -3.72 -10.25
C GLU A 210 24.91 -3.49 -9.00
N ASP A 211 25.42 -2.75 -8.02
CA ASP A 211 24.70 -2.43 -6.77
C ASP A 211 23.89 -1.12 -6.85
N ARG A 212 24.01 -0.37 -7.96
CA ARG A 212 23.37 0.95 -8.09
C ARG A 212 21.93 0.84 -8.53
N MET A 213 21.03 1.20 -7.66
CA MET A 213 19.60 1.30 -7.97
C MET A 213 19.29 2.62 -8.69
N GLN A 214 18.32 2.60 -9.58
CA GLN A 214 17.74 3.79 -10.21
C GLN A 214 16.32 3.96 -9.71
N PHE A 215 16.08 4.97 -8.89
CA PHE A 215 14.77 5.21 -8.31
C PHE A 215 13.81 5.88 -9.28
N PHE A 216 12.53 5.49 -9.19
CA PHE A 216 11.43 6.12 -9.91
C PHE A 216 10.17 6.14 -9.04
N ALA A 217 9.31 7.14 -9.27
CA ALA A 217 8.09 7.32 -8.52
C ALA A 217 6.91 6.64 -9.21
N GLN A 218 6.02 6.02 -8.41
CA GLN A 218 4.79 5.42 -8.87
C GLN A 218 3.61 6.01 -8.09
N SER A 219 2.59 6.54 -8.78
CA SER A 219 1.39 7.09 -8.15
C SER A 219 0.63 6.01 -7.37
N LEU A 220 0.21 6.31 -6.15
CA LEU A 220 -0.54 5.43 -5.27
C LEU A 220 -1.73 4.76 -5.97
N THR A 221 -2.56 5.55 -6.64
CA THR A 221 -3.78 5.07 -7.30
C THR A 221 -3.51 4.19 -8.53
N SER A 222 -2.26 4.10 -8.99
CA SER A 222 -1.87 3.24 -10.09
C SER A 222 -1.33 1.88 -9.64
N ILE A 223 -0.99 1.70 -8.35
CA ILE A 223 -0.29 0.50 -7.87
C ILE A 223 -1.13 -0.74 -8.10
N HIS A 224 -2.32 -0.81 -7.53
CA HIS A 224 -3.12 -2.05 -7.51
C HIS A 224 -3.42 -2.65 -8.90
N LEU A 225 -3.67 -1.82 -9.92
CA LEU A 225 -4.11 -2.31 -11.24
C LEU A 225 -3.03 -2.23 -12.33
N ARG A 226 -1.93 -1.52 -12.11
CA ARG A 226 -0.92 -1.24 -13.15
C ARG A 226 0.50 -1.58 -12.72
N SER A 227 0.73 -1.84 -11.43
CA SER A 227 2.04 -2.26 -10.97
C SER A 227 2.25 -3.74 -11.23
N ASP A 228 3.42 -4.06 -11.76
CA ASP A 228 3.87 -5.42 -12.05
C ASP A 228 5.37 -5.49 -11.71
N LEU A 229 5.71 -5.11 -10.47
CA LEU A 229 7.08 -5.07 -9.96
C LEU A 229 7.36 -6.33 -9.14
N ASN A 230 8.65 -6.66 -8.98
CA ASN A 230 9.03 -7.67 -8.01
C ASN A 230 8.82 -7.17 -6.58
N PHE A 231 8.57 -8.07 -5.64
CA PHE A 231 8.37 -7.79 -4.21
C PHE A 231 7.29 -6.73 -3.94
N GLU A 232 6.10 -6.91 -4.50
CA GLU A 232 4.94 -6.09 -4.13
C GLU A 232 4.51 -6.36 -2.68
N LEU A 233 3.96 -5.35 -1.99
CA LEU A 233 3.43 -5.49 -0.61
C LEU A 233 2.26 -6.48 -0.54
N SER A 234 1.46 -6.57 -1.60
CA SER A 234 0.37 -7.53 -1.73
C SER A 234 0.11 -7.83 -3.20
N ALA A 235 -0.66 -8.88 -3.46
CA ALA A 235 -0.99 -9.28 -4.83
C ALA A 235 -1.78 -8.19 -5.55
N ASN A 236 -1.26 -7.75 -6.70
CA ASN A 236 -1.89 -6.76 -7.55
C ASN A 236 -2.88 -7.38 -8.53
N GLY A 237 -3.90 -6.61 -8.92
CA GLY A 237 -4.77 -6.93 -10.04
C GLY A 237 -4.12 -6.57 -11.38
N ASP A 238 -4.68 -7.10 -12.48
CA ASP A 238 -4.27 -6.73 -13.84
C ASP A 238 -5.42 -6.00 -14.56
N ILE A 239 -5.16 -4.75 -14.92
CA ILE A 239 -6.10 -3.90 -15.67
C ILE A 239 -6.53 -4.55 -17.00
N ARG A 240 -5.64 -5.34 -17.63
CA ARG A 240 -5.92 -6.01 -18.90
C ARG A 240 -7.00 -7.07 -18.72
N ILE A 241 -6.95 -7.84 -17.63
CA ILE A 241 -7.96 -8.85 -17.29
C ILE A 241 -9.31 -8.16 -17.06
N VAL A 242 -9.32 -7.06 -16.31
CA VAL A 242 -10.55 -6.30 -16.04
C VAL A 242 -11.17 -5.75 -17.33
N LEU A 243 -10.35 -5.15 -18.22
CA LEU A 243 -10.82 -4.66 -19.51
C LEU A 243 -11.34 -5.80 -20.42
N PHE A 244 -10.66 -6.94 -20.43
CA PHE A 244 -11.08 -8.10 -21.20
C PHE A 244 -12.43 -8.64 -20.74
N LEU A 245 -12.62 -8.85 -19.42
CA LEU A 245 -13.89 -9.30 -18.85
C LEU A 245 -15.00 -8.27 -19.07
N SER A 246 -14.71 -6.98 -18.94
CA SER A 246 -15.66 -5.90 -19.20
C SER A 246 -16.11 -5.88 -20.67
N SER A 247 -15.19 -6.13 -21.60
CA SER A 247 -15.54 -6.21 -23.04
C SER A 247 -16.46 -7.40 -23.35
N ILE A 248 -16.23 -8.55 -22.73
CA ILE A 248 -17.13 -9.72 -22.85
C ILE A 248 -18.51 -9.39 -22.28
N ALA A 249 -18.57 -8.80 -21.09
CA ALA A 249 -19.86 -8.43 -20.47
C ALA A 249 -20.65 -7.46 -21.36
N LEU A 250 -19.97 -6.46 -21.95
CA LEU A 250 -20.59 -5.53 -22.90
C LEU A 250 -21.12 -6.23 -24.16
N ALA A 251 -20.32 -7.18 -24.71
CA ALA A 251 -20.75 -7.95 -25.88
C ALA A 251 -22.01 -8.78 -25.58
N ILE A 252 -22.07 -9.44 -24.42
CA ILE A 252 -23.25 -10.21 -23.98
C ILE A 252 -24.46 -9.28 -23.83
N LEU A 253 -24.29 -8.10 -23.24
CA LEU A 253 -25.37 -7.12 -23.09
C LEU A 253 -25.91 -6.66 -24.45
N LEU A 254 -25.01 -6.38 -25.40
CA LEU A 254 -25.40 -5.99 -26.78
C LEU A 254 -26.17 -7.10 -27.46
N LEU A 255 -25.74 -8.37 -27.35
CA LEU A 255 -26.46 -9.50 -27.89
C LEU A 255 -27.86 -9.64 -27.27
N ALA A 256 -27.99 -9.46 -25.96
CA ALA A 256 -29.28 -9.49 -25.28
C ALA A 256 -30.21 -8.36 -25.78
N CYS A 257 -29.70 -7.15 -25.96
CA CYS A 257 -30.43 -6.02 -26.52
C CYS A 257 -30.90 -6.30 -27.95
N ILE A 258 -30.03 -6.86 -28.82
CA ILE A 258 -30.40 -7.23 -30.20
C ILE A 258 -31.49 -8.29 -30.20
N ASN A 259 -31.37 -9.32 -29.37
CA ASN A 259 -32.40 -10.36 -29.26
C ASN A 259 -33.74 -9.79 -28.77
N TYR A 260 -33.73 -8.89 -27.79
CA TYR A 260 -34.94 -8.22 -27.32
C TYR A 260 -35.56 -7.35 -28.40
N MET A 261 -34.77 -6.58 -29.15
CA MET A 261 -35.28 -5.77 -30.27
C MET A 261 -35.91 -6.66 -31.36
N ASN A 262 -35.28 -7.75 -31.73
CA ASN A 262 -35.83 -8.69 -32.72
C ASN A 262 -37.18 -9.24 -32.27
N LEU A 263 -37.31 -9.65 -31.01
CA LEU A 263 -38.56 -10.13 -30.43
C LEU A 263 -39.65 -9.04 -30.39
N ALA A 264 -39.26 -7.79 -30.04
CA ALA A 264 -40.17 -6.66 -30.02
C ALA A 264 -40.72 -6.33 -31.41
N ILE A 265 -39.85 -6.35 -32.44
CA ILE A 265 -40.23 -6.13 -33.85
C ILE A 265 -41.20 -7.20 -34.31
N VAL A 266 -40.91 -8.50 -34.06
CA VAL A 266 -41.80 -9.60 -34.42
C VAL A 266 -43.18 -9.49 -33.78
N ARG A 267 -43.21 -9.13 -32.48
CA ARG A 267 -44.49 -8.90 -31.76
C ARG A 267 -45.26 -7.70 -32.31
N SER A 268 -44.58 -6.62 -32.65
CA SER A 268 -45.17 -5.42 -33.24
C SER A 268 -45.77 -5.72 -34.62
N MET A 269 -45.04 -6.45 -35.48
CA MET A 269 -45.54 -6.87 -36.78
C MET A 269 -46.77 -7.79 -36.67
N LYS A 270 -46.80 -8.71 -35.72
CA LYS A 270 -47.94 -9.58 -35.45
C LYS A 270 -49.18 -8.80 -35.05
N ARG A 271 -49.03 -7.79 -34.14
CA ARG A 271 -50.12 -6.88 -33.76
C ARG A 271 -50.60 -6.02 -34.91
N ALA A 272 -49.71 -5.46 -35.73
CA ALA A 272 -50.10 -4.67 -36.90
C ALA A 272 -50.91 -5.49 -37.90
N ARG A 273 -50.58 -6.77 -38.11
CA ARG A 273 -51.33 -7.67 -38.97
C ARG A 273 -52.72 -8.03 -38.40
N GLU A 274 -52.84 -8.19 -37.09
CA GLU A 274 -54.15 -8.45 -36.42
C GLU A 274 -55.08 -7.23 -36.50
N VAL A 275 -54.54 -6.00 -36.42
CA VAL A 275 -55.33 -4.75 -36.55
C VAL A 275 -55.70 -4.47 -38.02
N GLY A 276 -54.84 -4.83 -38.97
CA GLY A 276 -55.11 -4.61 -40.41
C GLY A 276 -56.11 -5.61 -41.07
N ILE A 277 -56.48 -6.69 -40.38
CA ILE A 277 -57.46 -7.70 -40.84
C ILE A 277 -58.85 -7.42 -40.29
N ARG A 278 -59.02 -6.49 -39.36
CA ARG A 278 -60.29 -5.98 -38.89
C ARG A 278 -60.73 -4.74 -39.70
#